data_52258e8dd4296be22146c03bbc4d8dd7
#
_entry.id   52258e8dd4296be22146c03bbc4d8dd7
#
_cell.length_a   1.000
_cell.length_b   1.000
_cell.length_c   1.000
_cell.angle_alpha   90.00
_cell.angle_beta   90.00
_cell.angle_gamma   90.00
#
_symmetry.space_group_name_H-M   'P 1'
#
loop_
_entity.id
_entity.type
_entity.pdbx_description
1 polymer ?
#
loop_
_entity_poly.entity_id
_entity_poly.type
_entity_poly.pdbx_seq_one_letter_code
_entity_poly.pdbx_strand_id
1 'polypeptide(L)'
;MLIYEKSPYVQEMQPKDFKITNLKKNIEPKYNQPILIVFYAHWCPHCSNPTMMNFVESLGSVLPKKSNVKVGAFNCDYNDKHRDISNNLGITGFPTIRYINKNRKSADYRGPTDIKTILNFLIKNS
;
A
#
# COMPACT_ATOMS: atom_id res chain seq x y z
N MET A 1 -9.77 3.52 12.90
CA MET A 1 -8.44 3.41 13.49
C MET A 1 -7.38 3.29 12.40
N LEU A 2 -6.29 4.02 12.56
CA LEU A 2 -5.20 4.05 11.58
C LEU A 2 -4.01 3.33 12.18
N ILE A 3 -3.81 2.06 11.79
CA ILE A 3 -2.89 1.18 12.52
C ILE A 3 -1.40 1.48 12.27
N TYR A 4 -1.07 2.28 11.25
CA TYR A 4 0.31 2.64 10.97
C TYR A 4 0.61 4.12 11.26
N GLU A 5 -0.30 4.85 11.91
CA GLU A 5 -0.12 6.30 12.06
C GLU A 5 1.09 6.68 12.91
N LYS A 6 1.60 5.78 13.75
CA LYS A 6 2.79 6.01 14.57
C LYS A 6 4.03 5.29 14.04
N SER A 7 3.93 4.65 12.89
CA SER A 7 5.06 3.93 12.33
C SER A 7 6.14 4.90 11.84
N PRO A 8 7.42 4.67 12.19
CA PRO A 8 8.50 5.49 11.63
C PRO A 8 8.88 5.08 10.21
N TYR A 9 8.39 3.95 9.72
CA TYR A 9 8.82 3.39 8.43
C TYR A 9 7.72 3.36 7.38
N VAL A 10 6.47 3.25 7.79
CA VAL A 10 5.32 3.11 6.90
C VAL A 10 4.48 4.37 6.99
N GLN A 11 4.18 4.97 5.86
CA GLN A 11 3.31 6.14 5.85
C GLN A 11 1.86 5.70 5.90
N GLU A 12 1.13 6.11 6.95
CA GLU A 12 -0.32 5.94 6.98
C GLU A 12 -0.90 6.97 6.01
N MET A 13 -1.35 6.51 4.85
CA MET A 13 -1.83 7.41 3.80
C MET A 13 -3.25 7.90 4.10
N GLN A 14 -3.55 9.08 3.61
CA GLN A 14 -4.83 9.74 3.76
C GLN A 14 -5.41 10.04 2.37
N PRO A 15 -6.69 10.37 2.26
CA PRO A 15 -7.24 10.75 0.95
C PRO A 15 -6.47 11.84 0.23
N LYS A 16 -5.87 12.78 0.97
CA LYS A 16 -5.05 13.86 0.39
C LYS A 16 -3.80 13.35 -0.34
N ASP A 17 -3.37 12.14 -0.06
CA ASP A 17 -2.19 11.54 -0.67
C ASP A 17 -2.48 10.91 -2.03
N PHE A 18 -3.72 10.93 -2.44
CA PHE A 18 -4.15 10.46 -3.76
C PHE A 18 -4.64 11.64 -4.58
N LYS A 19 -4.38 11.60 -5.87
CA LYS A 19 -4.95 12.57 -6.80
C LYS A 19 -5.94 11.87 -7.73
N ILE A 20 -6.98 12.59 -8.09
CA ILE A 20 -7.97 12.10 -9.04
C ILE A 20 -7.63 12.72 -10.37
N THR A 21 -7.28 11.88 -11.34
CA THR A 21 -6.96 12.33 -12.68
C THR A 21 -8.10 11.99 -13.62
N ASN A 22 -8.39 12.88 -14.55
CA ASN A 22 -9.38 12.67 -15.61
C ASN A 22 -10.67 12.05 -15.15
N LEU A 23 -11.71 12.82 -15.08
CA LEU A 23 -13.07 12.31 -14.94
C LEU A 23 -13.24 11.27 -13.84
N LYS A 24 -12.50 11.43 -12.74
CA LYS A 24 -12.69 10.65 -11.51
C LYS A 24 -12.46 9.15 -11.58
N LYS A 25 -12.02 8.63 -12.70
CA LYS A 25 -11.81 7.19 -12.81
C LYS A 25 -10.38 6.77 -12.54
N ASN A 26 -9.46 7.70 -12.56
CA ASN A 26 -8.06 7.40 -12.31
C ASN A 26 -7.62 8.05 -11.02
N ILE A 27 -7.57 7.24 -9.98
CA ILE A 27 -7.04 7.66 -8.69
C ILE A 27 -5.64 7.08 -8.58
N GLU A 28 -4.66 7.92 -8.29
CA GLU A 28 -3.30 7.45 -8.10
C GLU A 28 -2.62 8.21 -6.98
N PRO A 29 -1.58 7.62 -6.37
CA PRO A 29 -0.80 8.33 -5.36
C PRO A 29 -0.15 9.57 -5.94
N LYS A 30 0.00 10.61 -5.12
CA LYS A 30 0.64 11.86 -5.54
C LYS A 30 2.15 11.77 -5.70
N TYR A 31 2.75 10.65 -5.31
CA TYR A 31 4.19 10.49 -5.32
C TYR A 31 4.70 10.07 -6.69
N ASN A 32 5.83 10.65 -7.11
CA ASN A 32 6.44 10.31 -8.39
C ASN A 32 7.29 9.04 -8.33
N GLN A 33 7.80 8.71 -7.16
CA GLN A 33 8.61 7.52 -6.99
C GLN A 33 7.72 6.27 -6.92
N PRO A 34 8.29 5.09 -7.17
CA PRO A 34 7.53 3.85 -6.98
C PRO A 34 7.08 3.70 -5.54
N ILE A 35 5.91 3.11 -5.36
CA ILE A 35 5.33 2.94 -4.04
C ILE A 35 4.68 1.56 -3.90
N LEU A 36 4.87 0.95 -2.75
CA LEU A 36 4.18 -0.25 -2.35
C LEU A 36 3.14 0.15 -1.31
N ILE A 37 1.88 -0.11 -1.59
CA ILE A 37 0.78 0.28 -0.69
C ILE A 37 0.08 -0.96 -0.17
N VAL A 38 -0.07 -1.02 1.15
CA VAL A 38 -0.85 -2.05 1.83
C VAL A 38 -2.25 -1.49 2.08
N PHE A 39 -3.22 -2.00 1.36
CA PHE A 39 -4.62 -1.62 1.55
C PHE A 39 -5.22 -2.54 2.60
N TYR A 40 -5.69 -1.97 3.70
CA TYR A 40 -6.16 -2.75 4.84
C TYR A 40 -7.49 -2.22 5.36
N ALA A 41 -8.11 -3.00 6.23
CA ALA A 41 -9.24 -2.55 7.04
C ALA A 41 -8.86 -2.78 8.51
N HIS A 42 -9.09 -1.78 9.35
CA HIS A 42 -8.64 -1.85 10.75
C HIS A 42 -9.30 -2.99 11.54
N TRP A 43 -10.48 -3.42 11.13
CA TRP A 43 -11.20 -4.52 11.76
C TRP A 43 -10.79 -5.91 11.25
N CYS A 44 -9.97 -5.97 10.23
CA CYS A 44 -9.61 -7.24 9.61
C CYS A 44 -8.48 -7.94 10.40
N PRO A 45 -8.70 -9.17 10.91
CA PRO A 45 -7.68 -9.86 11.70
C PRO A 45 -6.38 -10.11 10.93
N HIS A 46 -6.47 -10.42 9.63
CA HIS A 46 -5.27 -10.66 8.82
C HIS A 46 -4.43 -9.40 8.63
N CYS A 47 -5.06 -8.23 8.69
CA CYS A 47 -4.35 -6.96 8.53
C CYS A 47 -3.61 -6.55 9.78
N SER A 48 -4.18 -6.88 10.94
CA SER A 48 -3.68 -6.41 12.23
C SER A 48 -2.90 -7.45 13.03
N ASN A 49 -2.69 -8.66 12.48
CA ASN A 49 -1.91 -9.63 13.20
C ASN A 49 -0.41 -9.24 13.20
N PRO A 50 0.34 -9.66 14.24
CA PRO A 50 1.74 -9.25 14.38
C PRO A 50 2.63 -9.65 13.19
N THR A 51 2.39 -10.81 12.59
CA THR A 51 3.18 -11.27 11.45
C THR A 51 3.06 -10.32 10.27
N MET A 52 1.83 -9.93 9.92
CA MET A 52 1.60 -9.00 8.82
C MET A 52 2.16 -7.62 9.14
N MET A 53 1.90 -7.12 10.34
CA MET A 53 2.38 -5.78 10.71
C MET A 53 3.89 -5.71 10.74
N ASN A 54 4.56 -6.73 11.27
CA ASN A 54 6.02 -6.78 11.27
C ASN A 54 6.58 -6.87 9.85
N PHE A 55 5.94 -7.62 8.99
CA PHE A 55 6.34 -7.71 7.58
C PHE A 55 6.27 -6.33 6.91
N VAL A 56 5.17 -5.62 7.09
CA VAL A 56 4.97 -4.29 6.48
C VAL A 56 5.97 -3.28 7.06
N GLU A 57 6.21 -3.30 8.37
CA GLU A 57 7.20 -2.42 8.99
C GLU A 57 8.60 -2.71 8.46
N SER A 58 8.94 -3.98 8.29
CA SER A 58 10.24 -4.37 7.72
C SER A 58 10.39 -3.87 6.30
N LEU A 59 9.34 -3.96 5.49
CA LEU A 59 9.35 -3.42 4.13
C LEU A 59 9.60 -1.91 4.14
N GLY A 60 8.93 -1.19 5.00
CA GLY A 60 9.10 0.25 5.13
C GLY A 60 10.51 0.64 5.55
N SER A 61 11.16 -0.19 6.36
CA SER A 61 12.54 0.02 6.77
C SER A 61 13.56 -0.26 5.65
N VAL A 62 13.28 -1.24 4.81
CA VAL A 62 14.26 -1.76 3.82
C VAL A 62 14.10 -1.11 2.45
N LEU A 63 12.89 -1.03 1.92
CA LEU A 63 12.67 -0.69 0.52
C LEU A 63 13.10 0.72 0.14
N PRO A 64 12.86 1.76 0.94
CA PRO A 64 13.28 3.10 0.55
C PRO A 64 14.80 3.21 0.38
N LYS A 65 15.55 2.47 1.18
CA LYS A 65 17.01 2.50 1.14
C LYS A 65 17.58 1.65 0.01
N LYS A 66 17.01 0.47 -0.21
CA LYS A 66 17.55 -0.48 -1.19
C LYS A 66 17.05 -0.24 -2.60
N SER A 67 15.81 0.19 -2.75
CA SER A 67 15.14 0.19 -4.06
C SER A 67 14.46 1.51 -4.40
N ASN A 68 14.57 2.50 -3.53
CA ASN A 68 13.86 3.78 -3.69
C ASN A 68 12.35 3.61 -3.81
N VAL A 69 11.82 2.57 -3.19
CA VAL A 69 10.38 2.29 -3.18
C VAL A 69 9.81 2.78 -1.86
N LYS A 70 8.84 3.68 -1.94
CA LYS A 70 8.13 4.18 -0.76
C LYS A 70 7.16 3.09 -0.29
N VAL A 71 6.93 3.02 1.02
CA VAL A 71 5.96 2.08 1.58
C VAL A 71 4.88 2.86 2.31
N GLY A 72 3.64 2.62 1.91
CA GLY A 72 2.48 3.24 2.52
C GLY A 72 1.43 2.21 2.88
N ALA A 73 0.49 2.63 3.71
CA ALA A 73 -0.67 1.83 4.08
C ALA A 73 -1.90 2.72 4.04
N PHE A 74 -3.02 2.16 3.60
CA PHE A 74 -4.26 2.92 3.48
C PHE A 74 -5.41 2.12 4.06
N ASN A 75 -6.10 2.71 5.05
CA ASN A 75 -7.27 2.09 5.66
C ASN A 75 -8.47 2.29 4.75
N CYS A 76 -8.95 1.21 4.15
CA CYS A 76 -10.03 1.25 3.17
C CYS A 76 -11.42 1.43 3.78
N ASP A 77 -11.54 1.32 5.09
CA ASP A 77 -12.84 1.37 5.76
C ASP A 77 -12.88 2.34 6.95
N TYR A 78 -12.02 3.35 6.90
CA TYR A 78 -11.96 4.33 7.98
C TYR A 78 -13.18 5.25 7.98
N ASN A 79 -13.61 5.73 6.81
CA ASN A 79 -14.78 6.58 6.62
C ASN A 79 -15.25 6.48 5.17
N ASP A 80 -16.29 7.24 4.81
CA ASP A 80 -16.86 7.21 3.46
C ASP A 80 -15.85 7.58 2.39
N LYS A 81 -15.04 8.59 2.65
CA LYS A 81 -14.03 9.04 1.68
C LYS A 81 -12.97 7.98 1.42
N HIS A 82 -12.53 7.30 2.47
CA HIS A 82 -11.61 6.16 2.34
C HIS A 82 -12.25 5.02 1.55
N ARG A 83 -13.51 4.72 1.82
CA ARG A 83 -14.22 3.66 1.10
C ARG A 83 -14.37 3.99 -0.38
N ASP A 84 -14.65 5.24 -0.71
CA ASP A 84 -14.77 5.66 -2.11
C ASP A 84 -13.46 5.47 -2.87
N ILE A 85 -12.35 5.87 -2.26
CA ILE A 85 -11.03 5.70 -2.89
C ILE A 85 -10.73 4.22 -3.09
N SER A 86 -10.96 3.40 -2.08
CA SER A 86 -10.75 1.96 -2.14
C SER A 86 -11.57 1.32 -3.28
N ASN A 87 -12.85 1.70 -3.38
CA ASN A 87 -13.72 1.17 -4.42
C ASN A 87 -13.25 1.57 -5.81
N ASN A 88 -12.82 2.80 -5.98
CA ASN A 88 -12.32 3.27 -7.27
C ASN A 88 -11.00 2.62 -7.65
N LEU A 89 -10.22 2.18 -6.68
CA LEU A 89 -8.97 1.45 -6.93
C LEU A 89 -9.20 -0.04 -7.13
N GLY A 90 -10.43 -0.50 -7.02
CA GLY A 90 -10.77 -1.91 -7.25
C GLY A 90 -10.32 -2.84 -6.12
N ILE A 91 -10.19 -2.32 -4.90
CA ILE A 91 -9.79 -3.15 -3.77
C ILE A 91 -11.00 -3.96 -3.31
N THR A 92 -10.91 -5.28 -3.38
CA THR A 92 -12.01 -6.17 -3.06
C THR A 92 -11.73 -7.10 -1.88
N GLY A 93 -10.54 -7.09 -1.34
CA GLY A 93 -10.19 -7.93 -0.18
C GLY A 93 -9.04 -7.32 0.60
N PHE A 94 -8.86 -7.77 1.84
CA PHE A 94 -7.87 -7.22 2.74
C PHE A 94 -7.02 -8.32 3.37
N PRO A 95 -5.72 -8.09 3.51
CA PRO A 95 -4.98 -6.96 2.93
C PRO A 95 -4.73 -7.18 1.43
N THR A 96 -4.67 -6.09 0.68
CA THR A 96 -4.20 -6.08 -0.70
C THR A 96 -2.88 -5.32 -0.73
N ILE A 97 -1.82 -5.93 -1.23
CA ILE A 97 -0.51 -5.29 -1.34
C ILE A 97 -0.28 -4.98 -2.82
N ARG A 98 -0.25 -3.70 -3.14
CA ARG A 98 -0.16 -3.24 -4.53
C ARG A 98 1.11 -2.44 -4.74
N TYR A 99 1.89 -2.84 -5.74
CA TYR A 99 3.06 -2.10 -6.17
C TYR A 99 2.70 -1.22 -7.37
N ILE A 100 3.05 0.05 -7.30
CA ILE A 100 2.88 1.00 -8.41
C ILE A 100 4.28 1.44 -8.79
N ASN A 101 4.73 1.04 -9.98
CA ASN A 101 6.10 1.31 -10.41
C ASN A 101 6.26 2.75 -10.92
N LYS A 102 7.47 3.11 -11.32
CA LYS A 102 7.78 4.48 -11.77
C LYS A 102 7.01 4.89 -13.02
N ASN A 103 6.55 3.91 -13.80
CA ASN A 103 5.75 4.15 -15.01
C ASN A 103 4.25 4.13 -14.73
N ARG A 104 3.86 4.13 -13.46
CA ARG A 104 2.48 4.14 -12.99
C ARG A 104 1.70 2.88 -13.34
N LYS A 105 2.40 1.79 -13.58
CA LYS A 105 1.76 0.49 -13.75
C LYS A 105 1.71 -0.23 -12.42
N SER A 106 0.59 -0.88 -12.15
CA SER A 106 0.36 -1.54 -10.86
C SER A 106 0.32 -3.05 -11.01
N ALA A 107 0.73 -3.73 -9.94
CA ALA A 107 0.64 -5.17 -9.82
C ALA A 107 0.40 -5.52 -8.35
N ASP A 108 -0.49 -6.48 -8.11
CA ASP A 108 -0.80 -6.91 -6.75
C ASP A 108 0.07 -8.10 -6.37
N TYR A 109 0.65 -8.02 -5.18
CA TYR A 109 1.47 -9.09 -4.64
C TYR A 109 0.60 -10.10 -3.91
N ARG A 110 0.68 -11.35 -4.29
CA ARG A 110 -0.13 -12.44 -3.70
C ARG A 110 0.71 -13.54 -3.08
N GLY A 111 1.97 -13.26 -2.79
CA GLY A 111 2.88 -14.23 -2.20
C GLY A 111 2.88 -14.21 -0.67
N PRO A 112 3.79 -14.99 -0.08
CA PRO A 112 3.92 -15.06 1.38
C PRO A 112 4.53 -13.79 1.98
N THR A 113 4.42 -13.67 3.32
CA THR A 113 5.01 -12.55 4.05
C THR A 113 6.51 -12.78 4.22
N ASP A 114 7.22 -12.74 3.11
CA ASP A 114 8.64 -13.03 3.03
C ASP A 114 9.36 -11.94 2.22
N ILE A 115 10.38 -11.34 2.84
CA ILE A 115 11.07 -10.20 2.25
C ILE A 115 11.73 -10.57 0.92
N LYS A 116 12.38 -11.72 0.86
CA LYS A 116 13.07 -12.15 -0.36
C LYS A 116 12.08 -12.33 -1.51
N THR A 117 10.95 -12.93 -1.23
CA THR A 117 9.93 -13.20 -2.25
C THR A 117 9.35 -11.92 -2.81
N ILE A 118 9.03 -10.96 -1.94
CA ILE A 118 8.47 -9.70 -2.41
C ILE A 118 9.52 -8.85 -3.14
N LEU A 119 10.79 -8.92 -2.75
CA LEU A 119 11.85 -8.22 -3.48
C LEU A 119 11.94 -8.74 -4.92
N ASN A 120 11.85 -10.05 -5.11
CA ASN A 120 11.84 -10.63 -6.46
C ASN A 120 10.63 -10.17 -7.26
N PHE A 121 9.47 -10.08 -6.62
CA PHE A 121 8.26 -9.56 -7.23
C PHE A 121 8.44 -8.11 -7.69
N LEU A 122 9.05 -7.27 -6.86
CA LEU A 122 9.28 -5.87 -7.19
C LEU A 122 10.23 -5.72 -8.39
N ILE A 123 11.29 -6.53 -8.43
CA ILE A 123 12.24 -6.52 -9.55
C ILE A 123 11.50 -6.88 -10.85
N LYS A 124 10.66 -7.90 -10.79
CA LYS A 124 9.92 -8.38 -11.94
C LYS A 124 8.92 -7.35 -12.48
N ASN A 125 8.42 -6.48 -11.63
CA ASN A 125 7.37 -5.52 -11.96
C ASN A 125 7.86 -4.07 -11.98
N SER A 126 9.14 -3.87 -12.00
CA SER A 126 9.73 -2.52 -12.01
C SER A 126 9.75 -1.89 -13.39
#